data_91ecbfb1960fd631b1738b24ce356777
#
_entry.id   91ecbfb1960fd631b1738b24ce356777
#
_cell.length_a   1.000
_cell.length_b   1.000
_cell.length_c   1.000
_cell.angle_alpha   90.00
_cell.angle_beta   90.00
_cell.angle_gamma   90.00
#
_symmetry.space_group_name_H-M   'P 1'
#
loop_
_entity.id
_entity.type
_entity.pdbx_description
1 polymer ?
#
loop_
_entity_poly.entity_id
_entity_poly.type
_entity_poly.pdbx_seq_one_letter_code
_entity_poly.pdbx_strand_id
1 'polypeptide(L)'
;NSQNVFIREKDLYKEIRKKITTQFEAIIFIDDLVRLSEVYGGMKNPAEDNFFETDSQQVLNDLKRLGAKSFYPIILAMVKKDYGPNEIYEVLSAIEVLVVRNFVISGLVANKY
;
A
#
# COMPACT_ATOMS: atom_id res chain seq x y z
N ASN A 1 40.51 -11.23 5.50
CA ASN A 1 40.54 -12.55 6.09
C ASN A 1 41.03 -13.60 5.08
N SER A 2 41.93 -14.48 5.52
CA SER A 2 42.54 -15.47 4.64
C SER A 2 41.55 -16.39 3.96
N GLN A 3 40.39 -16.58 4.53
CA GLN A 3 39.36 -17.44 3.93
C GLN A 3 38.79 -16.86 2.64
N ASN A 4 38.82 -15.55 2.45
CA ASN A 4 38.29 -14.90 1.25
C ASN A 4 39.24 -15.01 0.04
N VAL A 5 40.53 -15.34 0.30
CA VAL A 5 41.53 -15.48 -0.76
C VAL A 5 41.36 -16.77 -1.54
N PHE A 6 40.77 -17.79 -0.94
CA PHE A 6 40.64 -19.13 -1.51
C PHE A 6 39.21 -19.50 -1.90
N ILE A 7 38.42 -18.51 -2.32
CA ILE A 7 37.11 -18.79 -2.85
C ILE A 7 37.25 -19.62 -4.13
N ARG A 8 36.69 -20.81 -4.14
CA ARG A 8 36.70 -21.68 -5.31
C ARG A 8 35.81 -21.06 -6.40
N GLU A 9 36.12 -21.39 -7.66
CA GLU A 9 35.32 -20.91 -8.79
C GLU A 9 33.83 -21.16 -8.57
N LYS A 10 33.46 -22.29 -8.00
CA LYS A 10 32.08 -22.64 -7.69
C LYS A 10 31.44 -21.68 -6.70
N ASP A 11 32.19 -21.27 -5.68
CA ASP A 11 31.71 -20.36 -4.65
C ASP A 11 31.62 -18.92 -5.20
N LEU A 12 32.59 -18.54 -6.04
CA LEU A 12 32.57 -17.23 -6.72
C LEU A 12 31.37 -17.12 -7.64
N TYR A 13 31.05 -18.17 -8.39
CA TYR A 13 29.88 -18.21 -9.25
C TYR A 13 28.60 -18.05 -8.45
N LYS A 14 28.49 -18.70 -7.31
CA LYS A 14 27.32 -18.57 -6.41
C LYS A 14 27.19 -17.16 -5.88
N GLU A 15 28.29 -16.51 -5.51
CA GLU A 15 28.25 -15.15 -5.01
C GLU A 15 27.83 -14.14 -6.09
N ILE A 16 28.34 -14.30 -7.32
CA ILE A 16 27.97 -13.44 -8.45
C ILE A 16 26.48 -13.61 -8.74
N ARG A 17 26.02 -14.86 -8.78
CA ARG A 17 24.60 -15.16 -9.02
C ARG A 17 23.70 -14.55 -7.94
N LYS A 18 24.13 -14.62 -6.70
CA LYS A 18 23.43 -14.04 -5.57
C LYS A 18 23.36 -12.51 -5.68
N LYS A 19 24.44 -11.86 -6.08
CA LYS A 19 24.49 -10.41 -6.31
C LYS A 19 23.53 -9.99 -7.41
N ILE A 20 23.52 -10.69 -8.53
CA ILE A 20 22.62 -10.40 -9.65
C ILE A 20 21.17 -10.56 -9.22
N THR A 21 20.84 -11.62 -8.49
CA THR A 21 19.49 -11.85 -7.97
C THR A 21 19.09 -10.73 -7.01
N THR A 22 19.99 -10.29 -6.14
CA THR A 22 19.75 -9.22 -5.19
C THR A 22 19.48 -7.90 -5.91
N GLN A 23 20.25 -7.58 -6.96
CA GLN A 23 20.04 -6.37 -7.76
C GLN A 23 18.69 -6.41 -8.48
N PHE A 24 18.33 -7.56 -9.03
CA PHE A 24 17.05 -7.74 -9.71
C PHE A 24 15.88 -7.57 -8.73
N GLU A 25 15.99 -8.15 -7.54
CA GLU A 25 14.99 -7.97 -6.49
C GLU A 25 14.88 -6.51 -6.04
N ALA A 26 16.01 -5.81 -5.97
CA ALA A 26 16.03 -4.38 -5.64
C ALA A 26 15.29 -3.54 -6.69
N ILE A 27 15.46 -3.86 -7.98
CA ILE A 27 14.76 -3.16 -9.06
C ILE A 27 13.25 -3.40 -8.96
N ILE A 28 12.84 -4.66 -8.74
CA ILE A 28 11.42 -4.99 -8.55
C ILE A 28 10.85 -4.23 -7.35
N PHE A 29 11.61 -4.17 -6.26
CA PHE A 29 11.20 -3.46 -5.05
C PHE A 29 11.01 -1.96 -5.32
N ILE A 30 11.92 -1.35 -6.09
CA ILE A 30 11.81 0.06 -6.44
C ILE A 30 10.57 0.30 -7.32
N ASP A 31 10.31 -0.56 -8.30
CA ASP A 31 9.12 -0.44 -9.14
C ASP A 31 7.84 -0.56 -8.32
N ASP A 32 7.80 -1.49 -7.36
CA ASP A 32 6.67 -1.62 -6.44
C ASP A 32 6.49 -0.36 -5.58
N LEU A 33 7.59 0.23 -5.10
CA LEU A 33 7.54 1.46 -4.31
C LEU A 33 6.98 2.62 -5.13
N VAL A 34 7.39 2.76 -6.38
CA VAL A 34 6.86 3.81 -7.28
C VAL A 34 5.36 3.62 -7.47
N ARG A 35 4.95 2.41 -7.79
CA ARG A 35 3.52 2.09 -7.97
C ARG A 35 2.72 2.37 -6.69
N LEU A 36 3.22 1.92 -5.54
CA LEU A 36 2.54 2.14 -4.27
C LEU A 36 2.50 3.61 -3.87
N SER A 37 3.54 4.40 -4.22
CA SER A 37 3.54 5.83 -3.94
C SER A 37 2.49 6.56 -4.77
N GLU A 38 2.25 6.14 -6.02
CA GLU A 38 1.19 6.69 -6.86
C GLU A 38 -0.20 6.39 -6.26
N VAL A 39 -0.40 5.16 -5.79
CA VAL A 39 -1.64 4.75 -5.13
C VAL A 39 -1.84 5.55 -3.84
N TYR A 40 -0.79 5.70 -3.05
CA TYR A 40 -0.82 6.49 -1.82
C TYR A 40 -1.21 7.94 -2.11
N GLY A 41 -0.62 8.53 -3.15
CA GLY A 41 -0.96 9.88 -3.59
C GLY A 41 -2.43 10.00 -3.98
N GLY A 42 -2.98 8.99 -4.65
CA GLY A 42 -4.39 8.94 -5.02
C GLY A 42 -5.32 8.84 -3.83
N MET A 43 -4.93 8.11 -2.79
CA MET A 43 -5.72 8.05 -1.56
C MET A 43 -5.68 9.35 -0.79
N LYS A 44 -4.54 10.02 -0.80
CA LYS A 44 -4.35 11.29 -0.10
C LYS A 44 -5.08 12.44 -0.79
N ASN A 45 -5.07 12.46 -2.12
CA ASN A 45 -5.70 13.50 -2.93
C ASN A 45 -6.57 12.88 -4.03
N PRO A 46 -7.74 12.31 -3.67
CA PRO A 46 -8.57 11.57 -4.65
C PRO A 46 -9.07 12.44 -5.81
N ALA A 47 -9.25 13.73 -5.58
CA ALA A 47 -9.77 14.63 -6.61
C ALA A 47 -8.77 14.85 -7.77
N GLU A 48 -7.48 14.66 -7.52
CA GLU A 48 -6.41 14.88 -8.50
C GLU A 48 -5.89 13.59 -9.11
N ASP A 49 -6.44 12.45 -8.71
CA ASP A 49 -5.92 11.15 -9.08
C ASP A 49 -6.75 10.47 -10.16
N ASN A 50 -6.09 9.70 -11.02
CA ASN A 50 -6.72 8.89 -12.05
C ASN A 50 -6.58 7.38 -11.80
N PHE A 51 -5.96 6.97 -10.70
CA PHE A 51 -5.75 5.56 -10.40
C PHE A 51 -7.04 4.86 -10.00
N PHE A 52 -7.83 5.50 -9.13
CA PHE A 52 -9.08 4.93 -8.64
C PHE A 52 -10.25 5.32 -9.54
N GLU A 53 -11.23 4.43 -9.65
CA GLU A 53 -12.46 4.73 -10.35
C GLU A 53 -13.29 5.77 -9.58
N THR A 54 -14.23 6.41 -10.27
CA THR A 54 -15.03 7.51 -9.73
C THR A 54 -15.73 7.15 -8.41
N ASP A 55 -16.31 5.93 -8.35
CA ASP A 55 -16.99 5.47 -7.15
C ASP A 55 -16.04 5.35 -5.96
N SER A 56 -14.86 4.78 -6.20
CA SER A 56 -13.82 4.65 -5.17
C SER A 56 -13.26 6.01 -4.77
N GLN A 57 -13.09 6.93 -5.71
CA GLN A 57 -12.65 8.29 -5.43
C GLN A 57 -13.62 9.00 -4.50
N GLN A 58 -14.92 8.82 -4.69
CA GLN A 58 -15.93 9.42 -3.85
C GLN A 58 -15.84 8.91 -2.41
N VAL A 59 -15.69 7.60 -2.24
CA VAL A 59 -15.51 7.00 -0.90
C VAL A 59 -14.23 7.52 -0.25
N LEU A 60 -13.13 7.61 -1.01
CA LEU A 60 -11.87 8.15 -0.51
C LEU A 60 -12.00 9.61 -0.08
N ASN A 61 -12.74 10.43 -0.83
CA ASN A 61 -13.02 11.81 -0.44
C ASN A 61 -13.78 11.88 0.87
N ASP A 62 -14.80 11.03 1.04
CA ASP A 62 -15.58 10.98 2.28
C ASP A 62 -14.72 10.57 3.46
N LEU A 63 -13.85 9.57 3.29
CA LEU A 63 -12.92 9.14 4.32
C LEU A 63 -11.92 10.25 4.67
N LYS A 64 -11.46 10.99 3.68
CA LYS A 64 -10.57 12.13 3.89
C LYS A 64 -11.24 13.21 4.74
N ARG A 65 -12.51 13.51 4.50
CA ARG A 65 -13.29 14.47 5.28
C ARG A 65 -13.43 14.03 6.73
N LEU A 66 -13.53 12.71 6.96
CA LEU A 66 -13.64 12.15 8.30
C LEU A 66 -12.28 12.03 9.00
N GLY A 67 -11.19 12.36 8.30
CA GLY A 67 -9.84 12.29 8.87
C GLY A 67 -9.29 10.87 8.99
N ALA A 68 -9.90 9.91 8.32
CA ALA A 68 -9.46 8.52 8.38
C ALA A 68 -8.26 8.30 7.47
N LYS A 69 -7.20 7.70 8.02
CA LYS A 69 -5.95 7.39 7.29
C LYS A 69 -5.42 6.00 7.61
N SER A 70 -5.86 5.41 8.70
CA SER A 70 -5.33 4.12 9.18
C SER A 70 -5.60 2.95 8.23
N PHE A 71 -6.52 3.12 7.28
CA PHE A 71 -6.86 2.08 6.30
C PHE A 71 -5.89 2.01 5.11
N TYR A 72 -5.02 2.99 4.92
CA TYR A 72 -4.12 3.06 3.76
C TYR A 72 -3.32 1.77 3.55
N PRO A 73 -2.73 1.15 4.59
CA PRO A 73 -1.98 -0.10 4.39
C PRO A 73 -2.82 -1.24 3.80
N ILE A 74 -4.10 -1.28 4.12
CA ILE A 74 -5.01 -2.31 3.60
C ILE A 74 -5.16 -2.18 2.08
N ILE A 75 -5.40 -0.97 1.61
CA ILE A 75 -5.57 -0.71 0.18
C ILE A 75 -4.24 -0.90 -0.57
N LEU A 76 -3.13 -0.46 0.01
CA LEU A 76 -1.82 -0.68 -0.59
C LEU A 76 -1.51 -2.18 -0.73
N ALA A 77 -1.85 -2.98 0.28
CA ALA A 77 -1.69 -4.43 0.22
C ALA A 77 -2.57 -5.06 -0.86
N MET A 78 -3.80 -4.58 -1.03
CA MET A 78 -4.70 -5.06 -2.08
C MET A 78 -4.16 -4.75 -3.47
N VAL A 79 -3.66 -3.53 -3.67
CA VAL A 79 -3.05 -3.15 -4.95
C VAL A 79 -1.82 -3.99 -5.24
N LYS A 80 -1.00 -4.25 -4.24
CA LYS A 80 0.18 -5.09 -4.38
C LYS A 80 -0.17 -6.51 -4.81
N LYS A 81 -1.30 -7.03 -4.35
CA LYS A 81 -1.80 -8.37 -4.71
C LYS A 81 -2.68 -8.37 -5.96
N ASP A 82 -2.75 -7.25 -6.66
CA ASP A 82 -3.49 -7.10 -7.91
C ASP A 82 -5.00 -7.39 -7.80
N TYR A 83 -5.62 -6.99 -6.69
CA TYR A 83 -7.07 -7.03 -6.58
C TYR A 83 -7.72 -6.09 -7.58
N GLY A 84 -8.89 -6.48 -8.07
CA GLY A 84 -9.62 -5.69 -9.05
C GLY A 84 -10.28 -4.43 -8.46
N PRO A 85 -10.67 -3.48 -9.33
CA PRO A 85 -11.28 -2.22 -8.87
C PRO A 85 -12.58 -2.43 -8.11
N ASN A 86 -13.39 -3.45 -8.46
CA ASN A 86 -14.63 -3.75 -7.74
C ASN A 86 -14.35 -4.22 -6.32
N GLU A 87 -13.35 -5.05 -6.14
CA GLU A 87 -12.95 -5.57 -4.83
C GLU A 87 -12.43 -4.44 -3.94
N ILE A 88 -11.63 -3.53 -4.51
CA ILE A 88 -11.13 -2.36 -3.81
C ILE A 88 -12.30 -1.47 -3.37
N TYR A 89 -13.27 -1.24 -4.25
CA TYR A 89 -14.46 -0.47 -3.94
C TYR A 89 -15.26 -1.09 -2.80
N GLU A 90 -15.46 -2.41 -2.81
CA GLU A 90 -16.18 -3.10 -1.75
C GLU A 90 -15.49 -2.93 -0.39
N VAL A 91 -14.17 -3.06 -0.37
CA VAL A 91 -13.40 -2.90 0.87
C VAL A 91 -13.45 -1.44 1.35
N LEU A 92 -13.30 -0.48 0.44
CA LEU A 92 -13.41 0.94 0.79
C LEU A 92 -14.78 1.27 1.35
N SER A 93 -15.84 0.75 0.75
CA SER A 93 -17.21 0.95 1.24
C SER A 93 -17.40 0.37 2.64
N ALA A 94 -16.86 -0.82 2.90
CA ALA A 94 -16.90 -1.43 4.22
C ALA A 94 -16.13 -0.59 5.25
N ILE A 95 -14.98 -0.06 4.87
CA ILE A 95 -14.18 0.81 5.73
C ILE A 95 -14.97 2.09 6.05
N GLU A 96 -15.61 2.68 5.06
CA GLU A 96 -16.44 3.87 5.26
C GLU A 96 -17.52 3.64 6.30
N VAL A 97 -18.24 2.52 6.20
CA VAL A 97 -19.27 2.17 7.18
C VAL A 97 -18.69 2.07 8.59
N LEU A 98 -17.53 1.40 8.74
CA LEU A 98 -16.89 1.26 10.04
C LEU A 98 -16.42 2.61 10.59
N VAL A 99 -15.86 3.47 9.75
CA VAL A 99 -15.37 4.78 10.18
C VAL A 99 -16.53 5.68 10.60
N VAL A 100 -17.61 5.71 9.83
CA VAL A 100 -18.80 6.49 10.16
C VAL A 100 -19.41 5.99 11.47
N ARG A 101 -19.52 4.70 11.63
CA ARG A 101 -20.05 4.10 12.88
C ARG A 101 -19.22 4.47 14.08
N ASN A 102 -17.88 4.38 13.98
CA ASN A 102 -16.97 4.75 15.05
C ASN A 102 -17.04 6.25 15.35
N PHE A 103 -17.18 7.08 14.34
CA PHE A 103 -17.33 8.52 14.50
C PHE A 103 -18.59 8.86 15.28
N VAL A 104 -19.72 8.23 14.95
CA VAL A 104 -20.99 8.47 15.64
C VAL A 104 -20.91 7.99 17.10
N ILE A 105 -20.34 6.81 17.34
CA ILE A 105 -20.16 6.28 18.70
C ILE A 105 -19.28 7.21 19.53
N SER A 106 -18.17 7.69 18.97
CA SER A 106 -17.27 8.61 19.65
C SER A 106 -17.97 9.93 20.00
N GLY A 107 -18.79 10.45 19.08
CA GLY A 107 -19.59 11.62 19.33
C GLY A 107 -20.60 11.44 20.46
N LEU A 108 -21.27 10.31 20.49
CA LEU A 108 -22.22 9.99 21.55
C LEU A 108 -21.53 9.86 22.92
N VAL A 109 -20.37 9.23 22.97
CA VAL A 109 -19.59 9.11 24.21
C VAL A 109 -19.10 10.49 24.67
N ALA A 110 -18.60 11.31 23.76
CA ALA A 110 -18.14 12.66 24.09
C ALA A 110 -19.27 13.54 24.62
N ASN A 111 -20.47 13.43 24.06
CA ASN A 111 -21.63 14.20 24.50
C ASN A 111 -22.19 13.72 25.85
N LYS A 112 -21.93 12.48 26.22
CA LYS A 112 -22.38 11.91 27.49
C LYS A 112 -21.56 12.42 28.66
N TYR A 113 -20.32 12.74 28.43
CA TYR A 113 -19.39 13.24 29.43
C TYR A 113 -19.02 14.69 29.18
#